data_a807faa7beab8e4a8cafac30d690476d
#
_entry.id   a807faa7beab8e4a8cafac30d690476d
#
_cell.length_a   1.000
_cell.length_b   1.000
_cell.length_c   1.000
_cell.angle_alpha   90.00
_cell.angle_beta   90.00
_cell.angle_gamma   90.00
#
_symmetry.space_group_name_H-M   'P 1'
#
loop_
_entity.id
_entity.type
_entity.pdbx_description
1 polymer ?
#
loop_
_entity_poly.entity_id
_entity_poly.type
_entity_poly.pdbx_seq_one_letter_code
_entity_poly.pdbx_strand_id
1 'polypeptide(L)'
;RDRIQLLMEKFDYIIIGAGSAGCVLANRLSANPSNKVLLIEAGGKDSYPWIHIPVGYFKTMHNPKVDWCFKTEPDETMNNRSIRYPRGKTLGGSSSINGLLWIRGQKEDYDVWRQLGNTGWDWENVLPYFLKSENNELGKSEFHNDNGPITVANKKINLKLLDEFQNAAEEYGIPKTNDFNTGDNFGVGFFQFTTSFNKAGLKLRCSAAKGYLNPVKKLSLIHISEPTRPIR
;
A
#
# COMPACT_ATOMS: atom_id res chain seq x y z
N ARG A 1 -5.03 -5.62 34.73
CA ARG A 1 -4.90 -4.18 35.09
C ARG A 1 -4.82 -3.30 33.83
N ASP A 2 -4.00 -3.64 32.86
CA ASP A 2 -3.78 -2.81 31.65
C ASP A 2 -5.05 -2.66 30.76
N ARG A 3 -5.94 -3.65 30.74
CA ARG A 3 -7.22 -3.59 29.97
C ARG A 3 -8.24 -2.60 30.53
N ILE A 4 -8.34 -2.50 31.88
CA ILE A 4 -9.29 -1.59 32.53
C ILE A 4 -8.80 -0.14 32.39
N GLN A 5 -7.50 0.05 32.39
CA GLN A 5 -6.88 1.37 32.24
C GLN A 5 -7.09 1.93 30.83
N LEU A 6 -7.00 1.08 29.77
CA LEU A 6 -7.30 1.47 28.38
C LEU A 6 -8.77 1.87 28.17
N LEU A 7 -9.71 1.25 28.90
CA LEU A 7 -11.14 1.58 28.83
C LEU A 7 -11.48 2.93 29.49
N MET A 8 -10.58 3.49 30.27
CA MET A 8 -10.72 4.79 30.95
C MET A 8 -9.90 5.90 30.30
N GLU A 9 -9.02 5.57 29.33
CA GLU A 9 -8.25 6.59 28.62
C GLU A 9 -9.10 7.28 27.55
N LYS A 10 -8.99 8.59 27.49
CA LYS A 10 -9.60 9.40 26.42
C LYS A 10 -8.60 9.54 25.28
N PHE A 11 -9.08 9.35 24.06
CA PHE A 11 -8.32 9.55 22.84
C PHE A 11 -8.98 10.66 22.01
N ASP A 12 -8.17 11.46 21.35
CA ASP A 12 -8.65 12.50 20.44
C ASP A 12 -9.08 11.89 19.10
N TYR A 13 -8.40 10.80 18.69
CA TYR A 13 -8.69 10.08 17.45
C TYR A 13 -8.68 8.57 17.69
N ILE A 14 -9.68 7.89 17.11
CA ILE A 14 -9.74 6.43 17.05
C ILE A 14 -9.75 6.02 15.58
N ILE A 15 -8.72 5.26 15.17
CA ILE A 15 -8.55 4.76 13.81
C ILE A 15 -8.87 3.27 13.81
N ILE A 16 -9.85 2.86 13.00
CA ILE A 16 -10.27 1.47 12.85
C ILE A 16 -9.59 0.88 11.60
N GLY A 17 -8.69 -0.07 11.82
CA GLY A 17 -7.89 -0.75 10.80
C GLY A 17 -6.54 -0.09 10.54
N ALA A 18 -5.45 -0.85 10.72
CA ALA A 18 -4.08 -0.46 10.41
C ALA A 18 -3.68 -0.86 8.97
N GLY A 19 -4.60 -0.71 8.02
CA GLY A 19 -4.33 -0.85 6.59
C GLY A 19 -3.56 0.33 6.02
N SER A 20 -3.52 0.48 4.69
CA SER A 20 -2.78 1.56 4.03
C SER A 20 -3.21 2.94 4.53
N ALA A 21 -4.51 3.22 4.56
CA ALA A 21 -5.03 4.52 5.02
C ALA A 21 -4.83 4.73 6.52
N GLY A 22 -5.10 3.71 7.35
CA GLY A 22 -4.95 3.82 8.82
C GLY A 22 -3.52 4.06 9.25
N CYS A 23 -2.54 3.46 8.59
CA CYS A 23 -1.12 3.72 8.82
C CYS A 23 -0.74 5.19 8.52
N VAL A 24 -1.29 5.75 7.43
CA VAL A 24 -1.08 7.17 7.08
C VAL A 24 -1.71 8.08 8.12
N LEU A 25 -2.98 7.83 8.48
CA LEU A 25 -3.69 8.63 9.48
C LEU A 25 -2.97 8.59 10.85
N ALA A 26 -2.57 7.40 11.30
CA ALA A 26 -1.83 7.24 12.55
C ALA A 26 -0.55 8.08 12.55
N ASN A 27 0.22 8.02 11.44
CA ASN A 27 1.44 8.81 11.29
C ASN A 27 1.16 10.32 11.31
N ARG A 28 0.18 10.78 10.54
CA ARG A 28 -0.06 12.23 10.35
C ARG A 28 -0.72 12.87 11.56
N LEU A 29 -1.69 12.19 12.18
CA LEU A 29 -2.39 12.72 13.37
C LEU A 29 -1.50 12.75 14.60
N SER A 30 -0.61 11.76 14.77
CA SER A 30 0.35 11.73 15.87
C SER A 30 1.55 12.66 15.68
N ALA A 31 1.69 13.31 14.54
CA ALA A 31 2.72 14.33 14.34
C ALA A 31 2.49 15.57 15.25
N ASN A 32 1.25 15.83 15.63
CA ASN A 32 0.94 16.80 16.67
C ASN A 32 1.05 16.12 18.06
N PRO A 33 2.00 16.52 18.91
CA PRO A 33 2.23 15.90 20.20
C PRO A 33 1.07 16.08 21.21
N SER A 34 0.13 16.94 20.92
CA SER A 34 -1.09 17.11 21.75
C SER A 34 -2.14 16.06 21.47
N ASN A 35 -2.06 15.33 20.34
CA ASN A 35 -3.06 14.35 19.95
C ASN A 35 -2.76 12.97 20.54
N LYS A 36 -3.71 12.39 21.24
CA LYS A 36 -3.71 10.96 21.61
C LYS A 36 -4.46 10.16 20.55
N VAL A 37 -3.76 9.22 19.89
CA VAL A 37 -4.30 8.43 18.79
C VAL A 37 -4.40 6.96 19.19
N LEU A 38 -5.59 6.38 19.08
CA LEU A 38 -5.80 4.94 19.20
C LEU A 38 -5.92 4.31 17.82
N LEU A 39 -5.08 3.34 17.50
CA LEU A 39 -5.14 2.53 16.29
C LEU A 39 -5.57 1.12 16.65
N ILE A 40 -6.70 0.66 16.10
CA ILE A 40 -7.26 -0.68 16.34
C ILE A 40 -7.11 -1.50 15.06
N GLU A 41 -6.48 -2.68 15.16
CA GLU A 41 -6.27 -3.60 14.03
C GLU A 41 -6.82 -4.98 14.37
N ALA A 42 -7.54 -5.59 13.42
CA ALA A 42 -8.11 -6.92 13.58
C ALA A 42 -7.07 -8.05 13.43
N GLY A 43 -6.00 -7.80 12.68
CA GLY A 43 -4.90 -8.73 12.48
C GLY A 43 -3.79 -8.56 13.50
N GLY A 44 -2.80 -9.43 13.42
CA GLY A 44 -1.60 -9.38 14.25
C GLY A 44 -0.51 -8.46 13.67
N LYS A 45 0.66 -8.50 14.33
CA LYS A 45 1.87 -7.81 13.86
C LYS A 45 2.30 -8.32 12.50
N ASP A 46 2.95 -7.46 11.72
CA ASP A 46 3.57 -7.77 10.43
C ASP A 46 4.90 -8.54 10.59
N SER A 47 4.97 -9.45 11.56
CA SER A 47 6.20 -10.19 11.88
C SER A 47 6.41 -11.46 11.06
N TYR A 48 5.42 -11.88 10.25
CA TYR A 48 5.55 -13.07 9.40
C TYR A 48 6.58 -12.81 8.30
N PRO A 49 7.69 -13.60 8.22
CA PRO A 49 8.84 -13.26 7.37
C PRO A 49 8.49 -13.06 5.89
N TRP A 50 7.51 -13.83 5.38
CA TRP A 50 7.08 -13.74 3.98
C TRP A 50 6.39 -12.42 3.62
N ILE A 51 5.93 -11.65 4.59
CA ILE A 51 5.45 -10.28 4.36
C ILE A 51 6.58 -9.41 3.82
N HIS A 52 7.79 -9.57 4.36
CA HIS A 52 8.91 -8.69 4.03
C HIS A 52 9.64 -9.06 2.75
N ILE A 53 9.60 -10.33 2.36
CA ILE A 53 10.26 -10.84 1.16
C ILE A 53 9.35 -10.57 -0.06
N PRO A 54 9.82 -9.87 -1.12
CA PRO A 54 8.95 -9.49 -2.24
C PRO A 54 8.18 -10.64 -2.87
N VAL A 55 8.83 -11.76 -3.18
CA VAL A 55 8.18 -12.96 -3.74
C VAL A 55 7.26 -13.65 -2.73
N GLY A 56 7.35 -13.29 -1.46
CA GLY A 56 6.56 -13.86 -0.36
C GLY A 56 5.04 -13.62 -0.48
N TYR A 57 4.59 -12.73 -1.36
CA TYR A 57 3.16 -12.51 -1.56
C TYR A 57 2.41 -13.79 -1.96
N PHE A 58 3.05 -14.72 -2.66
CA PHE A 58 2.50 -16.06 -2.93
C PHE A 58 2.27 -16.92 -1.67
N LYS A 59 2.97 -16.62 -0.56
CA LYS A 59 2.84 -17.30 0.73
C LYS A 59 1.92 -16.57 1.71
N THR A 60 1.63 -15.30 1.45
CA THR A 60 0.77 -14.47 2.30
C THR A 60 -0.67 -14.44 1.81
N MET A 61 -0.90 -14.39 0.50
CA MET A 61 -2.24 -14.52 -0.08
C MET A 61 -2.84 -15.88 0.26
N HIS A 62 -4.10 -15.87 0.68
CA HIS A 62 -4.87 -17.04 1.11
C HIS A 62 -4.33 -17.72 2.38
N ASN A 63 -3.43 -17.07 3.11
CA ASN A 63 -2.96 -17.55 4.41
C ASN A 63 -3.79 -16.90 5.53
N PRO A 64 -4.64 -17.65 6.26
CA PRO A 64 -5.55 -17.10 7.26
C PRO A 64 -4.85 -16.42 8.45
N LYS A 65 -3.53 -16.59 8.60
CA LYS A 65 -2.74 -15.89 9.61
C LYS A 65 -2.61 -14.38 9.30
N VAL A 66 -2.62 -14.01 8.00
CA VAL A 66 -2.34 -12.64 7.54
C VAL A 66 -3.30 -12.16 6.45
N ASP A 67 -4.27 -13.00 6.05
CA ASP A 67 -5.29 -12.73 5.04
C ASP A 67 -6.68 -13.06 5.61
N TRP A 68 -7.68 -12.23 5.30
CA TRP A 68 -9.07 -12.51 5.62
C TRP A 68 -9.65 -13.68 4.82
N CYS A 69 -9.01 -14.05 3.73
CA CYS A 69 -9.40 -15.13 2.82
C CYS A 69 -10.83 -14.97 2.27
N PHE A 70 -11.26 -13.74 2.00
CA PHE A 70 -12.57 -13.46 1.42
C PHE A 70 -12.74 -14.11 0.05
N LYS A 71 -14.00 -14.31 -0.32
CA LYS A 71 -14.44 -14.70 -1.66
C LYS A 71 -15.58 -13.79 -2.07
N THR A 72 -15.68 -13.53 -3.37
CA THR A 72 -16.86 -12.85 -3.92
C THR A 72 -18.06 -13.76 -3.91
N GLU A 73 -19.26 -13.19 -3.92
CA GLU A 73 -20.45 -13.94 -4.30
C GLU A 73 -20.31 -14.47 -5.74
N PRO A 74 -20.96 -15.58 -6.08
CA PRO A 74 -21.04 -16.04 -7.46
C PRO A 74 -21.64 -14.97 -8.37
N ASP A 75 -21.05 -14.76 -9.55
CA ASP A 75 -21.49 -13.77 -10.52
C ASP A 75 -21.83 -14.44 -11.86
N GLU A 76 -23.06 -14.22 -12.35
CA GLU A 76 -23.56 -14.83 -13.59
C GLU A 76 -22.74 -14.41 -14.80
N THR A 77 -22.24 -13.16 -14.84
CA THR A 77 -21.38 -12.64 -15.93
C THR A 77 -20.02 -13.34 -15.97
N MET A 78 -19.65 -14.02 -14.90
CA MET A 78 -18.39 -14.76 -14.73
C MET A 78 -18.62 -16.29 -14.64
N ASN A 79 -19.64 -16.81 -15.29
CA ASN A 79 -20.02 -18.23 -15.25
C ASN A 79 -20.29 -18.74 -13.82
N ASN A 80 -20.95 -17.97 -13.00
CA ASN A 80 -21.26 -18.25 -11.60
C ASN A 80 -20.02 -18.59 -10.75
N ARG A 81 -18.86 -18.01 -11.10
CA ARG A 81 -17.63 -18.22 -10.31
C ARG A 81 -17.59 -17.31 -9.11
N SER A 82 -17.19 -17.89 -7.98
CA SER A 82 -16.74 -17.15 -6.80
C SER A 82 -15.22 -17.00 -6.87
N ILE A 83 -14.75 -15.77 -6.80
CA ILE A 83 -13.33 -15.44 -6.92
C ILE A 83 -12.74 -15.20 -5.53
N ARG A 84 -11.56 -15.74 -5.28
CA ARG A 84 -10.79 -15.43 -4.07
C ARG A 84 -10.36 -13.97 -4.09
N TYR A 85 -10.61 -13.27 -2.98
CA TYR A 85 -10.39 -11.84 -2.85
C TYR A 85 -9.48 -11.51 -1.66
N PRO A 86 -8.15 -11.64 -1.79
CA PRO A 86 -7.22 -11.44 -0.69
C PRO A 86 -7.32 -10.05 -0.09
N ARG A 87 -7.37 -9.97 1.26
CA ARG A 87 -7.32 -8.74 2.03
C ARG A 87 -6.45 -8.94 3.26
N GLY A 88 -5.44 -8.10 3.44
CA GLY A 88 -4.51 -8.22 4.56
C GLY A 88 -5.18 -8.10 5.92
N LYS A 89 -4.90 -9.05 6.81
CA LYS A 89 -5.30 -9.11 8.21
C LYS A 89 -4.07 -9.01 9.08
N THR A 90 -3.42 -7.87 9.05
CA THR A 90 -2.15 -7.60 9.74
C THR A 90 -1.85 -6.09 9.68
N LEU A 91 -0.90 -5.61 10.49
CA LEU A 91 -0.39 -4.25 10.35
C LEU A 91 0.08 -3.98 8.91
N GLY A 92 -0.33 -2.85 8.35
CA GLY A 92 -0.15 -2.50 6.94
C GLY A 92 -1.26 -3.01 6.02
N GLY A 93 -2.15 -3.88 6.49
CA GLY A 93 -3.27 -4.43 5.73
C GLY A 93 -2.82 -5.05 4.41
N SER A 94 -3.54 -4.77 3.32
CA SER A 94 -3.22 -5.33 2.01
C SER A 94 -1.89 -4.86 1.43
N SER A 95 -1.32 -3.73 1.88
CA SER A 95 0.03 -3.32 1.49
C SER A 95 1.12 -4.29 1.99
N SER A 96 0.81 -5.10 3.00
CA SER A 96 1.70 -6.13 3.55
C SER A 96 1.65 -7.46 2.79
N ILE A 97 0.60 -7.69 1.96
CA ILE A 97 0.41 -8.97 1.25
C ILE A 97 0.23 -8.83 -0.27
N ASN A 98 0.15 -7.62 -0.83
CA ASN A 98 -0.03 -7.36 -2.26
C ASN A 98 1.22 -7.71 -3.10
N GLY A 99 1.11 -7.63 -4.42
CA GLY A 99 2.20 -7.86 -5.38
C GLY A 99 3.20 -6.69 -5.52
N LEU A 100 3.17 -5.71 -4.63
CA LEU A 100 4.10 -4.57 -4.53
C LEU A 100 4.06 -3.57 -5.69
N LEU A 101 3.25 -3.73 -6.70
CA LEU A 101 3.21 -2.83 -7.84
C LEU A 101 2.88 -1.41 -7.37
N TRP A 102 3.66 -0.44 -7.90
CA TRP A 102 3.44 0.98 -7.69
C TRP A 102 2.95 1.61 -8.98
N ILE A 103 1.66 1.89 -9.03
CA ILE A 103 0.99 2.48 -10.18
C ILE A 103 -0.15 3.38 -9.70
N ARG A 104 -0.32 4.51 -10.38
CA ARG A 104 -1.43 5.45 -10.17
C ARG A 104 -2.50 5.22 -11.24
N GLY A 105 -3.70 5.76 -11.01
CA GLY A 105 -4.69 5.94 -12.06
C GLY A 105 -4.22 6.96 -13.09
N GLN A 106 -4.88 7.00 -14.23
CA GLN A 106 -4.68 8.03 -15.25
C GLN A 106 -5.26 9.37 -14.79
N LYS A 107 -4.83 10.43 -15.42
CA LYS A 107 -5.36 11.79 -15.15
C LYS A 107 -6.88 11.83 -15.27
N GLU A 108 -7.40 11.20 -16.31
CA GLU A 108 -8.83 11.14 -16.62
C GLU A 108 -9.64 10.44 -15.53
N ASP A 109 -9.11 9.43 -14.85
CA ASP A 109 -9.81 8.73 -13.76
C ASP A 109 -10.18 9.70 -12.63
N TYR A 110 -9.26 10.58 -12.26
CA TYR A 110 -9.46 11.59 -11.20
C TYR A 110 -10.29 12.75 -11.68
N ASP A 111 -10.10 13.19 -12.92
CA ASP A 111 -10.89 14.27 -13.52
C ASP A 111 -12.36 13.86 -13.65
N VAL A 112 -12.66 12.58 -13.94
CA VAL A 112 -14.04 12.03 -13.89
C VAL A 112 -14.59 12.06 -12.47
N TRP A 113 -13.80 11.75 -11.45
CA TRP A 113 -14.26 11.85 -10.05
C TRP A 113 -14.69 13.28 -9.72
N ARG A 114 -13.93 14.29 -10.14
CA ARG A 114 -14.29 15.69 -9.98
C ARG A 114 -15.58 16.03 -10.73
N GLN A 115 -15.72 15.57 -11.96
CA GLN A 115 -16.94 15.79 -12.78
C GLN A 115 -18.18 15.18 -12.12
N LEU A 116 -18.06 14.07 -11.42
CA LEU A 116 -19.11 13.43 -10.62
C LEU A 116 -19.44 14.19 -9.32
N GLY A 117 -18.88 15.37 -9.11
CA GLY A 117 -19.15 16.23 -7.95
C GLY A 117 -18.13 16.16 -6.82
N ASN A 118 -17.06 15.35 -6.95
CA ASN A 118 -16.01 15.24 -5.93
C ASN A 118 -14.96 16.35 -6.11
N THR A 119 -15.30 17.58 -5.77
CA THR A 119 -14.39 18.73 -5.88
C THR A 119 -13.10 18.49 -5.13
N GLY A 120 -11.95 18.79 -5.75
CA GLY A 120 -10.62 18.57 -5.18
C GLY A 120 -10.07 17.16 -5.41
N TRP A 121 -10.75 16.31 -6.20
CA TRP A 121 -10.30 14.97 -6.55
C TRP A 121 -9.83 14.85 -8.02
N ASP A 122 -9.64 15.96 -8.73
CA ASP A 122 -8.97 15.96 -10.05
C ASP A 122 -7.47 15.69 -9.92
N TRP A 123 -6.84 15.38 -11.04
CA TRP A 123 -5.42 15.03 -11.09
C TRP A 123 -4.51 16.05 -10.42
N GLU A 124 -4.70 17.33 -10.69
CA GLU A 124 -3.87 18.40 -10.15
C GLU A 124 -3.93 18.47 -8.62
N ASN A 125 -5.10 18.20 -8.05
CA ASN A 125 -5.31 18.20 -6.61
C ASN A 125 -4.78 16.93 -5.93
N VAL A 126 -4.81 15.76 -6.59
CA VAL A 126 -4.35 14.49 -5.99
C VAL A 126 -2.86 14.23 -6.19
N LEU A 127 -2.25 14.73 -7.28
CA LEU A 127 -0.83 14.54 -7.59
C LEU A 127 0.10 14.96 -6.44
N PRO A 128 -0.08 16.10 -5.75
CA PRO A 128 0.76 16.49 -4.61
C PRO A 128 0.78 15.46 -3.47
N TYR A 129 -0.32 14.71 -3.27
CA TYR A 129 -0.39 13.67 -2.25
C TYR A 129 0.35 12.39 -2.69
N PHE A 130 0.31 12.05 -3.97
CA PHE A 130 1.16 10.99 -4.52
C PHE A 130 2.63 11.31 -4.34
N LEU A 131 3.07 12.51 -4.72
CA LEU A 131 4.44 12.99 -4.54
C LEU A 131 4.86 12.98 -3.06
N LYS A 132 3.98 13.42 -2.15
CA LYS A 132 4.23 13.42 -0.71
C LYS A 132 4.41 12.02 -0.13
N SER A 133 3.84 11.00 -0.77
CA SER A 133 3.87 9.63 -0.27
C SER A 133 5.10 8.85 -0.71
N GLU A 134 5.73 9.21 -1.83
CA GLU A 134 6.79 8.38 -2.44
C GLU A 134 8.21 8.89 -2.19
N ASN A 135 9.11 7.92 -2.12
CA ASN A 135 10.55 8.08 -2.21
C ASN A 135 11.02 7.22 -3.39
N ASN A 136 11.04 7.81 -4.58
CA ASN A 136 11.26 7.12 -5.83
C ASN A 136 12.74 7.08 -6.20
N GLU A 137 13.22 5.92 -6.65
CA GLU A 137 14.60 5.70 -7.11
C GLU A 137 14.96 6.58 -8.33
N LEU A 138 13.97 7.04 -9.10
CA LEU A 138 14.18 7.98 -10.23
C LEU A 138 14.50 9.40 -9.78
N GLY A 139 14.34 9.73 -8.50
CA GLY A 139 14.54 11.07 -7.98
C GLY A 139 13.34 11.99 -8.18
N LYS A 140 13.58 13.31 -8.03
CA LYS A 140 12.56 14.35 -8.17
C LYS A 140 12.27 14.67 -9.62
N SER A 141 10.98 14.81 -9.94
CA SER A 141 10.49 15.32 -11.22
C SER A 141 9.12 15.96 -11.02
N GLU A 142 8.46 16.33 -12.10
CA GLU A 142 7.05 16.74 -12.09
C GLU A 142 6.15 15.64 -11.51
N PHE A 143 6.47 14.36 -11.78
CA PHE A 143 5.64 13.21 -11.41
C PHE A 143 6.22 12.38 -10.25
N HIS A 144 7.43 12.66 -9.78
CA HIS A 144 8.09 11.87 -8.73
C HIS A 144 8.70 12.74 -7.63
N ASN A 145 8.85 12.12 -6.46
CA ASN A 145 9.54 12.68 -5.31
C ASN A 145 10.46 11.63 -4.66
N ASP A 146 11.51 12.07 -3.97
CA ASP A 146 12.57 11.23 -3.41
C ASP A 146 12.65 11.26 -1.88
N ASN A 147 11.67 11.82 -1.17
CA ASN A 147 11.71 12.01 0.27
C ASN A 147 10.45 11.58 1.03
N GLY A 148 9.53 10.90 0.37
CA GLY A 148 8.34 10.36 1.01
C GLY A 148 8.61 9.06 1.79
N PRO A 149 7.64 8.59 2.57
CA PRO A 149 7.80 7.41 3.42
C PRO A 149 7.76 6.06 2.68
N ILE A 150 7.19 6.00 1.47
CA ILE A 150 7.11 4.77 0.67
C ILE A 150 8.24 4.74 -0.34
N THR A 151 9.19 3.85 -0.14
CA THR A 151 10.28 3.64 -1.08
C THR A 151 9.78 2.89 -2.31
N VAL A 152 10.03 3.46 -3.48
CA VAL A 152 9.68 2.93 -4.79
C VAL A 152 10.94 2.70 -5.60
N ALA A 153 11.10 1.50 -6.14
CA ALA A 153 12.29 1.09 -6.87
C ALA A 153 11.94 0.46 -8.22
N ASN A 154 12.84 0.62 -9.15
CA ASN A 154 12.73 0.02 -10.47
C ASN A 154 13.03 -1.48 -10.45
N LYS A 155 12.61 -2.15 -11.49
CA LYS A 155 13.00 -3.53 -11.77
C LYS A 155 14.52 -3.61 -12.01
N LYS A 156 15.14 -4.68 -11.47
CA LYS A 156 16.56 -4.98 -11.70
C LYS A 156 16.76 -6.36 -12.41
N ILE A 157 15.71 -6.88 -13.04
CA ILE A 157 15.77 -8.17 -13.74
C ILE A 157 15.82 -7.90 -15.23
N ASN A 158 16.89 -8.35 -15.91
CA ASN A 158 17.03 -8.35 -17.35
C ASN A 158 16.75 -9.76 -17.87
N LEU A 159 15.62 -9.92 -18.54
CA LEU A 159 15.26 -11.14 -19.25
C LEU A 159 15.01 -10.76 -20.71
N LYS A 160 15.78 -11.33 -21.63
CA LYS A 160 15.65 -11.08 -23.07
C LYS A 160 14.20 -11.25 -23.58
N LEU A 161 13.48 -12.25 -23.06
CA LEU A 161 12.08 -12.47 -23.41
C LEU A 161 11.17 -11.26 -23.11
N LEU A 162 11.44 -10.52 -22.03
CA LEU A 162 10.65 -9.32 -21.68
C LEU A 162 10.95 -8.15 -22.62
N ASP A 163 12.19 -8.06 -23.09
CA ASP A 163 12.59 -7.02 -24.04
C ASP A 163 11.97 -7.35 -25.43
N GLU A 164 11.99 -8.62 -25.84
CA GLU A 164 11.33 -9.08 -27.07
C GLU A 164 9.81 -8.87 -27.03
N PHE A 165 9.17 -9.09 -25.85
CA PHE A 165 7.76 -8.80 -25.67
C PHE A 165 7.44 -7.30 -25.89
N GLN A 166 8.29 -6.40 -25.34
CA GLN A 166 8.11 -4.97 -25.55
C GLN A 166 8.34 -4.56 -27.01
N ASN A 167 9.31 -5.17 -27.69
CA ASN A 167 9.57 -4.95 -29.12
C ASN A 167 8.36 -5.37 -29.97
N ALA A 168 7.81 -6.55 -29.70
CA ALA A 168 6.63 -7.05 -30.41
C ALA A 168 5.39 -6.16 -30.17
N ALA A 169 5.21 -5.63 -28.94
CA ALA A 169 4.14 -4.69 -28.65
C ALA A 169 4.31 -3.38 -29.43
N GLU A 170 5.54 -2.86 -29.54
CA GLU A 170 5.85 -1.66 -30.31
C GLU A 170 5.61 -1.88 -31.82
N GLU A 171 6.01 -3.02 -32.37
CA GLU A 171 5.71 -3.40 -33.73
C GLU A 171 4.19 -3.49 -34.01
N TYR A 172 3.41 -3.86 -33.01
CA TYR A 172 1.94 -3.89 -33.07
C TYR A 172 1.30 -2.50 -32.94
N GLY A 173 2.08 -1.46 -32.65
CA GLY A 173 1.61 -0.08 -32.49
C GLY A 173 1.34 0.36 -31.04
N ILE A 174 1.76 -0.44 -30.05
CA ILE A 174 1.68 -0.07 -28.64
C ILE A 174 3.00 0.60 -28.23
N PRO A 175 3.02 1.89 -27.86
CA PRO A 175 4.28 2.58 -27.57
C PRO A 175 4.94 2.02 -26.32
N LYS A 176 6.28 2.03 -26.29
CA LYS A 176 7.03 1.77 -25.06
C LYS A 176 6.89 2.93 -24.09
N THR A 177 6.71 2.63 -22.82
CA THR A 177 6.78 3.61 -21.74
C THR A 177 7.81 3.18 -20.70
N ASN A 178 8.55 4.16 -20.18
CA ASN A 178 9.47 3.95 -19.08
C ASN A 178 8.83 4.27 -17.72
N ASP A 179 7.63 4.86 -17.74
CA ASP A 179 6.93 5.28 -16.53
C ASP A 179 5.42 5.35 -16.76
N PHE A 180 4.68 4.56 -15.99
CA PHE A 180 3.22 4.55 -15.97
C PHE A 180 2.59 5.58 -15.00
N ASN A 181 3.41 6.36 -14.29
CA ASN A 181 2.94 7.25 -13.23
C ASN A 181 2.91 8.73 -13.62
N THR A 182 2.96 9.04 -14.91
CA THR A 182 2.95 10.41 -15.47
C THR A 182 1.53 10.98 -15.69
N GLY A 183 0.50 10.22 -15.36
CA GLY A 183 -0.91 10.57 -15.65
C GLY A 183 -1.41 9.94 -16.95
N ASP A 184 -0.53 9.32 -17.74
CA ASP A 184 -0.85 8.48 -18.89
C ASP A 184 -0.31 7.06 -18.67
N ASN A 185 -1.22 6.07 -18.71
CA ASN A 185 -0.90 4.66 -18.49
C ASN A 185 -0.86 3.86 -19.81
N PHE A 186 -0.99 4.53 -20.97
CA PHE A 186 -0.98 3.83 -22.25
C PHE A 186 0.45 3.45 -22.66
N GLY A 187 0.63 2.16 -22.97
CA GLY A 187 1.92 1.66 -23.42
C GLY A 187 2.31 0.30 -22.87
N VAL A 188 3.51 -0.15 -23.22
CA VAL A 188 4.16 -1.34 -22.69
C VAL A 188 5.45 -0.96 -21.97
N GLY A 189 5.63 -1.46 -20.74
CA GLY A 189 6.79 -1.12 -19.94
C GLY A 189 6.89 -1.97 -18.67
N PHE A 190 7.78 -1.59 -17.76
CA PHE A 190 7.97 -2.27 -16.49
C PHE A 190 7.40 -1.44 -15.35
N PHE A 191 6.65 -2.10 -14.48
CA PHE A 191 6.17 -1.48 -13.26
C PHE A 191 7.30 -1.24 -12.27
N GLN A 192 7.14 -0.19 -11.50
CA GLN A 192 7.90 0.06 -10.28
C GLN A 192 7.32 -0.73 -9.11
N PHE A 193 8.12 -0.93 -8.06
CA PHE A 193 7.76 -1.74 -6.91
C PHE A 193 7.99 -1.00 -5.59
N THR A 194 7.07 -1.16 -4.63
CA THR A 194 7.22 -0.67 -3.27
C THR A 194 8.22 -1.51 -2.48
N THR A 195 9.51 -1.29 -2.75
CA THR A 195 10.61 -2.03 -2.14
C THR A 195 11.72 -1.11 -1.69
N SER A 196 12.45 -1.53 -0.66
CA SER A 196 13.65 -0.85 -0.14
C SER A 196 14.74 -1.85 0.16
N PHE A 197 15.99 -1.41 0.19
CA PHE A 197 17.09 -2.23 0.67
C PHE A 197 17.25 -2.10 2.17
N ASN A 198 17.54 -3.21 2.86
CA ASN A 198 17.97 -3.17 4.25
C ASN A 198 19.48 -2.90 4.34
N LYS A 199 20.01 -2.78 5.56
CA LYS A 199 21.44 -2.54 5.81
C LYS A 199 22.37 -3.65 5.26
N ALA A 200 21.85 -4.86 5.06
CA ALA A 200 22.57 -5.99 4.46
C ALA A 200 22.42 -6.07 2.93
N GLY A 201 21.83 -5.05 2.28
CA GLY A 201 21.62 -5.02 0.83
C GLY A 201 20.49 -5.93 0.34
N LEU A 202 19.67 -6.50 1.22
CA LEU A 202 18.54 -7.33 0.83
C LEU A 202 17.34 -6.44 0.45
N LYS A 203 16.74 -6.72 -0.69
CA LYS A 203 15.53 -6.03 -1.17
C LYS A 203 14.30 -6.54 -0.41
N LEU A 204 13.63 -5.66 0.31
CA LEU A 204 12.47 -5.95 1.15
C LEU A 204 11.27 -5.10 0.75
N ARG A 205 10.06 -5.60 1.04
CA ARG A 205 8.80 -4.85 0.90
C ARG A 205 8.84 -3.55 1.71
N CYS A 206 8.34 -2.46 1.12
CA CYS A 206 7.98 -1.23 1.80
C CYS A 206 6.45 -1.15 1.90
N SER A 207 5.88 -1.77 2.94
CA SER A 207 4.44 -1.68 3.23
C SER A 207 4.10 -0.33 3.88
N ALA A 208 2.81 0.01 3.96
CA ALA A 208 2.36 1.18 4.70
C ALA A 208 2.73 1.13 6.20
N ALA A 209 2.73 -0.06 6.81
CA ALA A 209 3.23 -0.22 8.18
C ALA A 209 4.71 0.15 8.27
N LYS A 210 5.54 -0.28 7.31
CA LYS A 210 6.96 0.03 7.29
C LYS A 210 7.23 1.52 7.04
N GLY A 211 6.54 2.12 6.07
CA GLY A 211 6.76 3.51 5.68
C GLY A 211 6.18 4.52 6.67
N TYR A 212 4.98 4.28 7.16
CA TYR A 212 4.27 5.26 7.99
C TYR A 212 4.20 4.89 9.48
N LEU A 213 3.83 3.64 9.81
CA LEU A 213 3.55 3.27 11.19
C LEU A 213 4.83 3.02 12.01
N ASN A 214 5.80 2.29 11.46
CA ASN A 214 7.03 1.94 12.18
C ASN A 214 7.84 3.15 12.68
N PRO A 215 7.94 4.28 11.95
CA PRO A 215 8.60 5.47 12.46
C PRO A 215 7.96 6.06 13.72
N VAL A 216 6.66 5.91 13.88
CA VAL A 216 5.88 6.58 14.93
C VAL A 216 5.35 5.65 16.03
N LYS A 217 5.41 4.34 15.86
CA LYS A 217 4.88 3.35 16.81
C LYS A 217 5.51 3.38 18.22
N LYS A 218 6.66 4.03 18.35
CA LYS A 218 7.35 4.21 19.64
C LYS A 218 6.98 5.51 20.34
N LEU A 219 6.22 6.38 19.68
CA LEU A 219 5.70 7.57 20.31
C LEU A 219 4.65 7.15 21.35
N SER A 220 4.76 7.67 22.56
CA SER A 220 3.80 7.41 23.66
C SER A 220 2.36 7.83 23.34
N LEU A 221 2.16 8.51 22.23
CA LEU A 221 0.90 9.08 21.76
C LEU A 221 0.06 8.10 20.91
N ILE A 222 0.66 6.97 20.46
CA ILE A 222 -0.05 5.97 19.66
C ILE A 222 -0.18 4.68 20.45
N HIS A 223 -1.43 4.30 20.71
CA HIS A 223 -1.79 3.02 21.29
C HIS A 223 -2.29 2.09 20.17
N ILE A 224 -1.59 0.98 19.94
CA ILE A 224 -2.00 -0.05 18.96
C ILE A 224 -2.66 -1.18 19.74
N SER A 225 -3.95 -1.39 19.54
CA SER A 225 -4.69 -2.50 20.12
C SER A 225 -4.89 -3.60 19.08
N GLU A 226 -4.42 -4.81 19.41
CA GLU A 226 -4.73 -6.03 18.67
C GLU A 226 -6.04 -6.63 19.20
N PRO A 227 -6.79 -7.42 18.40
CA PRO A 227 -8.01 -8.05 18.88
C PRO A 227 -7.67 -8.98 20.03
N THR A 228 -8.39 -8.81 21.10
CA THR A 228 -8.36 -9.78 22.19
C THR A 228 -8.95 -11.09 21.67
N ARG A 229 -8.26 -12.22 21.88
CA ARG A 229 -8.85 -13.55 21.65
C ARG A 229 -10.24 -13.60 22.29
N PRO A 230 -11.26 -14.14 21.59
CA PRO A 230 -12.54 -14.41 22.25
C PRO A 230 -12.26 -15.24 23.49
N ILE A 231 -12.75 -14.81 24.62
CA ILE A 231 -12.79 -15.64 25.80
C ILE A 231 -13.78 -16.76 25.44
N ARG A 232 -13.26 -17.98 25.34
CA ARG A 232 -14.09 -19.18 25.19
C ARG A 232 -14.87 -19.42 26.48
#